data_1db7f76271915069ac62ea01682bf7ee
#
_entry.id   1db7f76271915069ac62ea01682bf7ee
#
_cell.length_a   1.000
_cell.length_b   1.000
_cell.length_c   1.000
_cell.angle_alpha   90.00
_cell.angle_beta   90.00
_cell.angle_gamma   90.00
#
_symmetry.space_group_name_H-M   'P 1'
#
loop_
_entity.id
_entity.type
_entity.pdbx_description
1 polymer ?
#
loop_
_entity_poly.entity_id
_entity_poly.type
_entity_poly.pdbx_seq_one_letter_code
_entity_poly.pdbx_strand_id
1 'polypeptide(L)'
;MKEITEKEKFKELFENIASEEKWNQNSLNKILRKFKKNDGQLYRNDELVKMFENVKKDFSKKNISLIEKRIRLKPTRTNSGVSVVTVMMMPYYCPGNCIFCPNDRSMPKSYIASEPGSQRALKMKFDPYAQVFNRLIALKNVGHNIEKIELIVLGGTFSAYSGEYKIWFVKEMFRALNDMKKTSKEYIEPRDSGFEISSFEELEKEQIKNEKAYCRNVGLVLETRPDFLSNGELIYLRRLGATKIQIGIQSLSERVLRENQTGRDIKDTKRAFELLRLFGFKIHGHWMPNLYLSTEKEDIRGYKELFTTPYHPDEMKIYPTSVIPNTDLYDLYKKGKYKPYTEDTLVKVVGECIASTPRYCRLSRVIRDIPSQEIVAGNKRTNLRQIVEEYLRKKGIEPEDIRSREIKGEDVRREDIVLEKIEYSTSTGREVFLSYNIKSEDKICGFLRLSLPKKGISKNHPLEELKNSSIIREVHVYGKVVGIDKDSKEGEAQHMGLGKELVSLAENISKKKGFKKISVISAIGTREYYKKLGYKRDDLYMFKGI
;
A
#
# COMPACT_ATOMS: atom_id res chain seq x y z
N MET A 1 23.65 38.74 30.80
CA MET A 1 23.37 37.51 30.09
C MET A 1 23.05 37.87 28.64
N LYS A 2 23.80 37.39 27.65
CA LYS A 2 23.45 37.62 26.24
C LYS A 2 22.06 37.00 25.97
N GLU A 3 21.11 37.77 25.47
CA GLU A 3 19.85 37.23 24.95
C GLU A 3 20.18 36.21 23.85
N ILE A 4 19.90 34.94 24.12
CA ILE A 4 20.06 33.86 23.13
C ILE A 4 19.05 34.16 22.02
N THR A 5 19.52 34.36 20.81
CA THR A 5 18.63 34.56 19.66
C THR A 5 17.73 33.34 19.45
N GLU A 6 16.53 33.55 18.91
CA GLU A 6 15.58 32.44 18.61
C GLU A 6 16.24 31.38 17.71
N LYS A 7 17.13 31.79 16.80
CA LYS A 7 17.90 30.91 15.94
C LYS A 7 18.90 30.04 16.72
N GLU A 8 19.57 30.59 17.73
CA GLU A 8 20.49 29.84 18.60
C GLU A 8 19.75 28.82 19.46
N LYS A 9 18.58 29.19 20.00
CA LYS A 9 17.71 28.28 20.74
C LYS A 9 17.25 27.08 19.86
N PHE A 10 16.91 27.33 18.59
CA PHE A 10 16.54 26.27 17.67
C PHE A 10 17.73 25.38 17.32
N LYS A 11 18.90 25.95 17.12
CA LYS A 11 20.12 25.18 16.86
C LYS A 11 20.42 24.24 18.03
N GLU A 12 20.41 24.74 19.26
CA GLU A 12 20.59 23.95 20.48
C GLU A 12 19.55 22.82 20.61
N LEU A 13 18.28 23.09 20.33
CA LEU A 13 17.23 22.08 20.31
C LEU A 13 17.57 20.91 19.35
N PHE A 14 17.99 21.23 18.11
CA PHE A 14 18.29 20.21 17.12
C PHE A 14 19.63 19.50 17.37
N GLU A 15 20.60 20.15 18.01
CA GLU A 15 21.81 19.50 18.53
C GLU A 15 21.46 18.46 19.59
N ASN A 16 20.59 18.79 20.54
CA ASN A 16 20.09 17.83 21.52
C ASN A 16 19.33 16.67 20.88
N ILE A 17 18.52 16.94 19.83
CA ILE A 17 17.86 15.88 19.06
C ILE A 17 18.87 15.00 18.35
N ALA A 18 19.96 15.54 17.81
CA ALA A 18 20.99 14.79 17.09
C ALA A 18 21.89 13.95 18.05
N SER A 19 22.21 14.46 19.22
CA SER A 19 23.16 13.86 20.16
C SER A 19 22.55 12.75 21.06
N GLU A 20 21.22 12.63 21.13
CA GLU A 20 20.57 11.60 21.97
C GLU A 20 20.89 10.19 21.46
N GLU A 21 21.72 9.44 22.19
CA GLU A 21 22.20 8.12 21.79
C GLU A 21 21.10 7.05 21.86
N LYS A 22 20.29 7.07 22.93
CA LYS A 22 19.23 6.09 23.15
C LYS A 22 17.87 6.62 22.71
N TRP A 23 17.67 6.73 21.39
CA TRP A 23 16.42 7.27 20.84
C TRP A 23 15.26 6.27 20.94
N ASN A 24 14.15 6.71 21.56
CA ASN A 24 12.90 5.97 21.62
C ASN A 24 11.70 6.91 21.40
N GLN A 25 10.49 6.38 21.42
CA GLN A 25 9.27 7.16 21.13
C GLN A 25 9.03 8.34 22.09
N ASN A 26 9.56 8.30 23.31
CA ASN A 26 9.41 9.36 24.30
C ASN A 26 10.57 10.36 24.30
N SER A 27 11.68 10.07 23.61
CA SER A 27 12.89 10.91 23.61
C SER A 27 12.60 12.33 23.10
N LEU A 28 11.85 12.46 21.99
CA LEU A 28 11.48 13.76 21.45
C LEU A 28 10.71 14.60 22.47
N ASN A 29 9.69 14.04 23.09
CA ASN A 29 8.88 14.75 24.09
C ASN A 29 9.72 15.16 25.32
N LYS A 30 10.68 14.33 25.75
CA LYS A 30 11.59 14.64 26.85
C LYS A 30 12.48 15.83 26.52
N ILE A 31 13.01 15.89 25.30
CA ILE A 31 13.81 17.04 24.82
C ILE A 31 12.92 18.28 24.71
N LEU A 32 11.75 18.20 24.07
CA LEU A 32 10.86 19.34 23.87
C LEU A 32 10.36 19.97 25.17
N ARG A 33 10.27 19.22 26.26
CA ARG A 33 9.94 19.78 27.59
C ARG A 33 10.99 20.77 28.10
N LYS A 34 12.24 20.67 27.64
CA LYS A 34 13.30 21.64 27.96
C LYS A 34 13.26 22.90 27.08
N PHE A 35 12.66 22.81 25.89
CA PHE A 35 12.57 23.86 24.90
C PHE A 35 11.11 24.23 24.59
N LYS A 36 10.35 24.63 25.61
CA LYS A 36 8.95 25.01 25.43
C LYS A 36 8.81 26.32 24.65
N LYS A 37 7.66 26.52 24.03
CA LYS A 37 7.22 27.80 23.49
C LYS A 37 7.00 28.80 24.61
N ASN A 38 6.87 30.09 24.26
CA ASN A 38 6.60 31.15 25.20
C ASN A 38 5.26 31.01 25.97
N ASP A 39 4.28 30.31 25.35
CA ASP A 39 2.98 29.95 25.95
C ASP A 39 3.03 28.65 26.78
N GLY A 40 4.22 28.05 26.98
CA GLY A 40 4.42 26.82 27.72
C GLY A 40 4.08 25.54 26.96
N GLN A 41 3.54 25.63 25.75
CA GLN A 41 3.20 24.46 24.92
C GLN A 41 4.45 23.83 24.30
N LEU A 42 4.35 22.56 23.92
CA LEU A 42 5.39 21.87 23.16
C LEU A 42 5.25 22.18 21.66
N TYR A 43 6.37 22.19 20.95
CA TYR A 43 6.37 22.30 19.50
C TYR A 43 5.75 21.05 18.86
N ARG A 44 4.89 21.26 17.86
CA ARG A 44 4.32 20.19 17.04
C ARG A 44 5.33 19.75 15.97
N ASN A 45 5.17 18.53 15.44
CA ASN A 45 6.11 18.02 14.42
C ASN A 45 6.17 18.89 13.15
N ASP A 46 5.06 19.48 12.72
CA ASP A 46 5.04 20.40 11.57
C ASP A 46 5.81 21.70 11.84
N GLU A 47 5.76 22.20 13.07
CA GLU A 47 6.54 23.36 13.50
C GLU A 47 8.03 23.02 13.57
N LEU A 48 8.38 21.84 14.14
CA LEU A 48 9.78 21.38 14.20
C LEU A 48 10.39 21.24 12.79
N VAL A 49 9.64 20.71 11.83
CA VAL A 49 10.11 20.60 10.43
C VAL A 49 10.39 21.97 9.84
N LYS A 50 9.49 22.95 10.03
CA LYS A 50 9.68 24.32 9.56
C LYS A 50 10.87 25.00 10.23
N MET A 51 10.98 24.86 11.55
CA MET A 51 12.11 25.43 12.32
C MET A 51 13.45 24.84 11.87
N PHE A 52 13.48 23.51 11.64
CA PHE A 52 14.69 22.83 11.19
C PHE A 52 15.17 23.32 9.82
N GLU A 53 14.26 23.54 8.87
CA GLU A 53 14.62 24.08 7.56
C GLU A 53 15.37 25.45 7.65
N ASN A 54 15.08 26.27 8.66
CA ASN A 54 15.75 27.57 8.87
C ASN A 54 17.20 27.45 9.38
N VAL A 55 17.52 26.36 10.09
CA VAL A 55 18.86 26.13 10.69
C VAL A 55 19.60 24.96 10.05
N LYS A 56 19.00 24.26 9.10
CA LYS A 56 19.51 23.03 8.48
C LYS A 56 20.93 23.16 7.91
N LYS A 57 21.27 24.34 7.37
CA LYS A 57 22.59 24.61 6.80
C LYS A 57 23.73 24.58 7.85
N ASP A 58 23.38 24.71 9.12
CA ASP A 58 24.35 24.74 10.22
C ASP A 58 24.73 23.31 10.70
N PHE A 59 24.17 22.27 10.08
CA PHE A 59 24.37 20.86 10.45
C PHE A 59 25.09 20.05 9.37
N SER A 60 25.86 19.05 9.80
CA SER A 60 26.45 18.07 8.89
C SER A 60 25.38 17.22 8.18
N LYS A 61 25.67 16.69 7.01
CA LYS A 61 24.76 15.81 6.25
C LYS A 61 24.26 14.63 7.09
N LYS A 62 25.12 14.03 7.92
CA LYS A 62 24.77 12.94 8.85
C LYS A 62 23.73 13.39 9.86
N ASN A 63 23.95 14.54 10.51
CA ASN A 63 23.03 15.07 11.51
C ASN A 63 21.71 15.52 10.88
N ILE A 64 21.73 16.11 9.68
CA ILE A 64 20.51 16.46 8.93
C ILE A 64 19.62 15.21 8.75
N SER A 65 20.18 14.12 8.22
CA SER A 65 19.43 12.89 7.99
C SER A 65 18.85 12.30 9.30
N LEU A 66 19.63 12.36 10.38
CA LEU A 66 19.23 11.88 11.70
C LEU A 66 18.10 12.73 12.31
N ILE A 67 18.23 14.05 12.28
CA ILE A 67 17.22 14.98 12.80
C ILE A 67 15.92 14.82 12.03
N GLU A 68 15.96 14.84 10.69
CA GLU A 68 14.78 14.64 9.84
C GLU A 68 14.04 13.35 10.16
N LYS A 69 14.76 12.25 10.42
CA LYS A 69 14.18 10.97 10.84
C LYS A 69 13.50 11.08 12.21
N ARG A 70 14.10 11.83 13.15
CA ARG A 70 13.67 11.93 14.55
C ARG A 70 12.48 12.87 14.75
N ILE A 71 12.40 13.98 14.00
CA ILE A 71 11.28 14.93 14.08
C ILE A 71 10.08 14.55 13.21
N ARG A 72 10.22 13.54 12.33
CA ARG A 72 9.15 13.07 11.45
C ARG A 72 8.00 12.45 12.24
N LEU A 73 6.77 12.85 11.94
CA LEU A 73 5.57 12.25 12.55
C LEU A 73 5.35 10.83 12.01
N LYS A 74 5.29 9.83 12.89
CA LYS A 74 5.10 8.40 12.51
C LYS A 74 6.11 7.93 11.44
N PRO A 75 7.42 7.94 11.72
CA PRO A 75 8.48 7.71 10.73
C PRO A 75 8.37 6.36 10.01
N THR A 76 7.83 5.34 10.68
CA THR A 76 7.63 4.00 10.09
C THR A 76 6.68 3.98 8.89
N ARG A 77 5.86 5.03 8.70
CA ARG A 77 4.85 5.10 7.63
C ARG A 77 5.45 5.15 6.23
N THR A 78 6.65 5.69 6.09
CA THR A 78 7.34 5.90 4.80
C THR A 78 8.76 5.33 4.79
N ASN A 79 9.04 4.33 5.61
CA ASN A 79 10.36 3.66 5.66
C ASN A 79 10.76 3.02 4.32
N SER A 80 9.78 2.61 3.51
CA SER A 80 10.02 2.13 2.15
C SER A 80 10.41 3.22 1.14
N GLY A 81 10.49 4.48 1.56
CA GLY A 81 10.69 5.63 0.67
C GLY A 81 9.47 5.99 -0.19
N VAL A 82 8.34 5.31 -0.02
CA VAL A 82 7.08 5.56 -0.73
C VAL A 82 6.05 6.15 0.22
N SER A 83 5.45 7.27 -0.15
CA SER A 83 4.32 7.86 0.56
C SER A 83 3.00 7.41 -0.03
N VAL A 84 2.10 6.93 0.83
CA VAL A 84 0.77 6.46 0.43
C VAL A 84 -0.24 7.60 0.54
N VAL A 85 -0.93 7.87 -0.56
CA VAL A 85 -2.03 8.84 -0.65
C VAL A 85 -3.33 8.12 -0.99
N THR A 86 -4.27 8.14 -0.06
CA THR A 86 -5.60 7.57 -0.27
C THR A 86 -6.54 8.65 -0.75
N VAL A 87 -7.25 8.37 -1.85
CA VAL A 87 -8.22 9.26 -2.52
C VAL A 87 -9.54 8.54 -2.58
N MET A 88 -10.62 9.20 -2.21
CA MET A 88 -11.96 8.60 -2.17
C MET A 88 -12.84 9.17 -3.28
N MET A 89 -13.51 8.27 -3.99
CA MET A 89 -14.50 8.63 -5.02
C MET A 89 -15.79 9.15 -4.37
N MET A 90 -16.61 9.89 -5.12
CA MET A 90 -17.93 10.33 -4.65
C MET A 90 -18.84 9.13 -4.35
N PRO A 91 -19.88 9.30 -3.51
CA PRO A 91 -20.89 8.27 -3.32
C PRO A 91 -21.49 7.80 -4.65
N TYR A 92 -21.56 6.49 -4.83
CA TYR A 92 -22.14 5.89 -6.04
C TYR A 92 -22.74 4.53 -5.73
N TYR A 93 -23.51 4.02 -6.70
CA TYR A 93 -24.14 2.71 -6.64
C TYR A 93 -23.10 1.57 -6.50
N CYS A 94 -23.40 0.61 -5.63
CA CYS A 94 -22.69 -0.66 -5.54
C CYS A 94 -23.70 -1.79 -5.81
N PRO A 95 -23.41 -2.72 -6.71
CA PRO A 95 -24.34 -3.82 -7.05
C PRO A 95 -24.47 -4.87 -5.94
N GLY A 96 -23.61 -4.84 -4.91
CA GLY A 96 -23.67 -5.74 -3.77
C GLY A 96 -24.55 -5.19 -2.63
N ASN A 97 -25.38 -6.06 -2.05
CA ASN A 97 -26.24 -5.76 -0.90
C ASN A 97 -25.72 -6.41 0.39
N CYS A 98 -24.38 -6.42 0.56
CA CYS A 98 -23.75 -7.08 1.69
C CYS A 98 -24.32 -6.57 3.02
N ILE A 99 -24.83 -7.47 3.87
CA ILE A 99 -25.51 -7.12 5.13
C ILE A 99 -24.62 -6.41 6.15
N PHE A 100 -23.30 -6.53 6.02
CA PHE A 100 -22.29 -5.90 6.89
C PHE A 100 -21.82 -4.52 6.39
N CYS A 101 -22.25 -4.10 5.20
CA CYS A 101 -21.87 -2.80 4.64
C CYS A 101 -22.75 -1.67 5.19
N PRO A 102 -22.15 -0.59 5.74
CA PRO A 102 -22.92 0.57 6.19
C PRO A 102 -23.63 1.25 5.02
N ASN A 103 -24.84 1.75 5.26
CA ASN A 103 -25.67 2.52 4.34
C ASN A 103 -25.59 4.01 4.68
N ASP A 104 -24.42 4.61 4.63
CA ASP A 104 -24.20 6.04 4.75
C ASP A 104 -24.38 6.71 3.38
N ARG A 105 -25.44 7.54 3.24
CA ARG A 105 -25.77 8.21 1.97
C ARG A 105 -24.74 9.27 1.57
N SER A 106 -23.99 9.80 2.52
CA SER A 106 -22.95 10.81 2.29
C SER A 106 -21.63 10.21 1.83
N MET A 107 -21.50 8.88 1.89
CA MET A 107 -20.25 8.17 1.66
C MET A 107 -20.40 7.09 0.57
N PRO A 108 -19.30 6.75 -0.13
CA PRO A 108 -19.27 5.53 -0.95
C PRO A 108 -19.60 4.30 -0.10
N LYS A 109 -20.26 3.32 -0.73
CA LYS A 109 -20.62 2.07 -0.07
C LYS A 109 -19.39 1.46 0.65
N SER A 110 -19.60 0.92 1.84
CA SER A 110 -18.58 0.37 2.73
C SER A 110 -17.85 1.37 3.64
N TYR A 111 -18.03 2.67 3.47
CA TYR A 111 -17.39 3.71 4.28
C TYR A 111 -18.41 4.48 5.10
N ILE A 112 -17.98 5.03 6.25
CA ILE A 112 -18.75 5.93 7.10
C ILE A 112 -18.05 7.28 7.24
N ALA A 113 -18.83 8.35 7.42
CA ALA A 113 -18.33 9.73 7.43
C ALA A 113 -17.27 9.99 8.52
N SER A 114 -17.35 9.29 9.64
CA SER A 114 -16.42 9.43 10.78
C SER A 114 -15.04 8.80 10.57
N GLU A 115 -14.83 7.96 9.54
CA GLU A 115 -13.50 7.42 9.21
C GLU A 115 -12.54 8.55 8.80
N PRO A 116 -11.26 8.54 9.23
CA PRO A 116 -10.32 9.62 8.92
C PRO A 116 -10.09 9.86 7.41
N GLY A 117 -10.23 8.82 6.59
CA GLY A 117 -10.19 8.91 5.12
C GLY A 117 -11.39 9.64 4.57
N SER A 118 -12.58 9.29 5.05
CA SER A 118 -13.87 9.86 4.69
C SER A 118 -13.97 11.34 5.05
N GLN A 119 -13.58 11.72 6.26
CA GLN A 119 -13.58 13.11 6.72
C GLN A 119 -12.73 14.02 5.79
N ARG A 120 -11.56 13.51 5.34
CA ARG A 120 -10.73 14.27 4.39
C ARG A 120 -11.41 14.40 3.03
N ALA A 121 -12.03 13.34 2.54
CA ALA A 121 -12.73 13.36 1.26
C ALA A 121 -13.95 14.29 1.27
N LEU A 122 -14.75 14.26 2.35
CA LEU A 122 -15.87 15.17 2.58
C LEU A 122 -15.41 16.63 2.59
N LYS A 123 -14.34 16.94 3.35
CA LYS A 123 -13.76 18.30 3.38
C LYS A 123 -13.31 18.76 2.00
N MET A 124 -12.85 17.85 1.15
CA MET A 124 -12.42 18.14 -0.23
C MET A 124 -13.54 17.91 -1.24
N LYS A 125 -14.81 17.81 -0.84
CA LYS A 125 -15.98 17.60 -1.72
C LYS A 125 -15.75 16.48 -2.74
N PHE A 126 -14.97 15.45 -2.39
CA PHE A 126 -14.52 14.35 -3.25
C PHE A 126 -13.73 14.77 -4.51
N ASP A 127 -13.29 16.03 -4.62
CA ASP A 127 -12.40 16.48 -5.70
C ASP A 127 -11.06 15.72 -5.66
N PRO A 128 -10.73 14.89 -6.66
CA PRO A 128 -9.52 14.09 -6.65
C PRO A 128 -8.24 14.91 -6.68
N TYR A 129 -8.22 16.05 -7.36
CA TYR A 129 -7.09 16.96 -7.40
C TYR A 129 -6.80 17.54 -6.00
N ALA A 130 -7.82 18.12 -5.36
CA ALA A 130 -7.68 18.71 -4.04
C ALA A 130 -7.32 17.66 -2.96
N GLN A 131 -7.89 16.46 -3.02
CA GLN A 131 -7.54 15.37 -2.09
C GLN A 131 -6.05 14.99 -2.20
N VAL A 132 -5.52 14.83 -3.42
CA VAL A 132 -4.11 14.47 -3.63
C VAL A 132 -3.21 15.63 -3.24
N PHE A 133 -3.43 16.83 -3.78
CA PHE A 133 -2.57 17.98 -3.58
C PHE A 133 -2.45 18.33 -2.09
N ASN A 134 -3.58 18.50 -1.40
CA ASN A 134 -3.60 18.83 0.03
C ASN A 134 -2.99 17.71 0.89
N ARG A 135 -3.16 16.44 0.47
CA ARG A 135 -2.52 15.34 1.20
C ARG A 135 -1.00 15.36 1.07
N LEU A 136 -0.47 15.72 -0.10
CA LEU A 136 0.96 15.87 -0.32
C LEU A 136 1.54 17.03 0.52
N ILE A 137 0.85 18.18 0.58
CA ILE A 137 1.23 19.29 1.46
C ILE A 137 1.26 18.83 2.93
N ALA A 138 0.21 18.14 3.39
CA ALA A 138 0.15 17.63 4.76
C ALA A 138 1.29 16.64 5.08
N LEU A 139 1.63 15.74 4.17
CA LEU A 139 2.73 14.78 4.34
C LEU A 139 4.08 15.48 4.39
N LYS A 140 4.32 16.43 3.49
CA LYS A 140 5.53 17.23 3.44
C LYS A 140 5.72 18.05 4.72
N ASN A 141 4.66 18.72 5.19
CA ASN A 141 4.70 19.55 6.40
C ASN A 141 5.09 18.76 7.67
N VAL A 142 4.85 17.45 7.71
CA VAL A 142 5.26 16.58 8.82
C VAL A 142 6.51 15.74 8.51
N GLY A 143 7.29 16.13 7.49
CA GLY A 143 8.62 15.60 7.20
C GLY A 143 8.66 14.32 6.35
N HIS A 144 7.55 13.92 5.69
CA HIS A 144 7.58 12.79 4.77
C HIS A 144 8.10 13.18 3.39
N ASN A 145 8.86 12.28 2.76
CA ASN A 145 9.23 12.41 1.35
C ASN A 145 8.00 12.18 0.47
N ILE A 146 7.79 13.05 -0.51
CA ILE A 146 6.67 13.00 -1.45
C ILE A 146 7.10 12.77 -2.92
N GLU A 147 8.35 12.40 -3.16
CA GLU A 147 8.84 12.14 -4.52
C GLU A 147 8.29 10.84 -5.14
N LYS A 148 7.97 9.84 -4.30
CA LYS A 148 7.43 8.55 -4.73
C LYS A 148 6.09 8.31 -4.05
N ILE A 149 5.03 8.28 -4.84
CA ILE A 149 3.66 8.22 -4.35
C ILE A 149 2.96 6.94 -4.83
N GLU A 150 2.42 6.17 -3.88
CA GLU A 150 1.42 5.15 -4.17
C GLU A 150 0.04 5.77 -3.96
N LEU A 151 -0.75 5.86 -5.03
CA LEU A 151 -2.14 6.30 -4.99
C LEU A 151 -3.06 5.11 -4.72
N ILE A 152 -3.93 5.23 -3.73
CA ILE A 152 -4.95 4.22 -3.43
C ILE A 152 -6.33 4.86 -3.59
N VAL A 153 -7.08 4.39 -4.58
CA VAL A 153 -8.46 4.83 -4.81
C VAL A 153 -9.40 3.94 -4.01
N LEU A 154 -10.23 4.56 -3.21
CA LEU A 154 -11.29 3.95 -2.42
C LEU A 154 -12.64 4.47 -2.90
N GLY A 155 -13.69 3.64 -2.78
CA GLY A 155 -15.03 4.04 -3.21
C GLY A 155 -15.98 2.86 -3.38
N GLY A 156 -15.68 1.73 -2.72
CA GLY A 156 -16.44 0.50 -2.83
C GLY A 156 -16.07 -0.28 -4.10
N THR A 157 -16.88 -0.21 -5.15
CA THR A 157 -16.61 -0.94 -6.40
C THR A 157 -16.21 0.04 -7.50
N PHE A 158 -14.89 0.22 -7.70
CA PHE A 158 -14.35 1.12 -8.73
C PHE A 158 -14.93 0.85 -10.12
N SER A 159 -15.04 -0.41 -10.51
CA SER A 159 -15.53 -0.82 -11.82
C SER A 159 -17.01 -0.53 -12.07
N ALA A 160 -17.79 -0.19 -11.04
CA ALA A 160 -19.21 0.18 -11.18
C ALA A 160 -19.43 1.63 -11.64
N TYR A 161 -18.43 2.50 -11.48
CA TYR A 161 -18.55 3.89 -11.92
C TYR A 161 -18.48 4.03 -13.44
N SER A 162 -19.05 5.13 -13.99
CA SER A 162 -18.98 5.39 -15.43
C SER A 162 -17.55 5.53 -15.94
N GLY A 163 -17.33 5.24 -17.21
CA GLY A 163 -16.01 5.32 -17.85
C GLY A 163 -15.43 6.73 -17.78
N GLU A 164 -16.25 7.72 -18.12
CA GLU A 164 -15.86 9.13 -18.14
C GLU A 164 -15.43 9.62 -16.76
N TYR A 165 -16.20 9.27 -15.71
CA TYR A 165 -15.87 9.63 -14.33
C TYR A 165 -14.54 8.99 -13.88
N LYS A 166 -14.30 7.71 -14.21
CA LYS A 166 -13.05 7.01 -13.88
C LYS A 166 -11.84 7.66 -14.55
N ILE A 167 -11.96 8.02 -15.84
CA ILE A 167 -10.87 8.69 -16.59
C ILE A 167 -10.59 10.06 -15.99
N TRP A 168 -11.61 10.89 -15.79
CA TRP A 168 -11.48 12.21 -15.17
C TRP A 168 -10.82 12.12 -13.79
N PHE A 169 -11.32 11.22 -12.94
CA PHE A 169 -10.84 11.07 -11.57
C PHE A 169 -9.34 10.74 -11.53
N VAL A 170 -8.91 9.80 -12.36
CA VAL A 170 -7.49 9.40 -12.43
C VAL A 170 -6.63 10.49 -13.09
N LYS A 171 -7.13 11.16 -14.15
CA LYS A 171 -6.45 12.30 -14.77
C LYS A 171 -6.16 13.40 -13.75
N GLU A 172 -7.15 13.78 -12.96
CA GLU A 172 -7.01 14.84 -11.96
C GLU A 172 -6.03 14.45 -10.83
N MET A 173 -5.97 13.18 -10.44
CA MET A 173 -4.94 12.72 -9.51
C MET A 173 -3.53 12.87 -10.09
N PHE A 174 -3.30 12.49 -11.36
CA PHE A 174 -2.01 12.68 -12.02
C PHE A 174 -1.67 14.16 -12.18
N ARG A 175 -2.64 15.01 -12.53
CA ARG A 175 -2.45 16.46 -12.62
C ARG A 175 -1.97 17.04 -11.28
N ALA A 176 -2.59 16.64 -10.16
CA ALA A 176 -2.18 17.08 -8.83
C ALA A 176 -0.74 16.65 -8.48
N LEU A 177 -0.31 15.44 -8.89
CA LEU A 177 1.08 15.01 -8.72
C LEU A 177 2.04 15.86 -9.57
N ASN A 178 1.67 16.19 -10.81
CA ASN A 178 2.48 16.94 -11.76
C ASN A 178 2.64 18.41 -11.34
N ASP A 179 1.58 19.01 -10.80
CA ASP A 179 1.57 20.40 -10.34
C ASP A 179 2.29 20.59 -9.00
N MET A 180 2.49 19.51 -8.22
CA MET A 180 3.20 19.56 -6.96
C MET A 180 4.69 19.84 -7.18
N LYS A 181 5.18 20.96 -6.60
CA LYS A 181 6.58 21.38 -6.66
C LYS A 181 7.24 21.27 -5.27
N LYS A 182 8.57 21.22 -5.26
CA LYS A 182 9.34 21.28 -4.01
C LYS A 182 9.02 22.54 -3.19
N THR A 183 8.68 23.63 -3.86
CA THR A 183 8.33 24.94 -3.26
C THR A 183 6.87 25.06 -2.84
N SER A 184 5.96 24.15 -3.26
CA SER A 184 4.53 24.20 -2.88
C SER A 184 4.35 24.13 -1.37
N LYS A 185 3.59 25.05 -0.78
CA LYS A 185 3.40 25.17 0.68
C LYS A 185 1.95 25.33 1.10
N GLU A 186 1.08 25.83 0.21
CA GLU A 186 -0.29 26.22 0.52
C GLU A 186 -1.28 25.13 0.18
N TYR A 187 -2.30 25.00 1.01
CA TYR A 187 -3.48 24.18 0.72
C TYR A 187 -4.34 24.88 -0.31
N ILE A 188 -5.07 24.10 -1.08
CA ILE A 188 -6.02 24.59 -2.08
C ILE A 188 -7.44 24.25 -1.67
N GLU A 189 -8.38 25.07 -2.11
CA GLU A 189 -9.81 24.77 -1.95
C GLU A 189 -10.28 23.76 -3.01
N PRO A 190 -11.25 22.90 -2.67
CA PRO A 190 -11.85 22.00 -3.66
C PRO A 190 -12.68 22.78 -4.67
N ARG A 191 -12.72 22.31 -5.90
CA ARG A 191 -13.60 22.88 -6.93
C ARG A 191 -15.06 22.59 -6.62
N ASP A 192 -15.93 23.54 -6.95
CA ASP A 192 -17.38 23.39 -6.82
C ASP A 192 -18.02 22.72 -8.04
N SER A 193 -17.32 22.68 -9.17
CA SER A 193 -17.79 22.05 -10.40
C SER A 193 -17.80 20.52 -10.29
N GLY A 194 -18.83 19.89 -10.83
CA GLY A 194 -18.89 18.44 -11.04
C GLY A 194 -17.71 17.89 -11.85
N PHE A 195 -17.72 16.61 -12.20
CA PHE A 195 -16.66 16.06 -13.04
C PHE A 195 -16.82 16.56 -14.50
N GLU A 196 -15.66 16.82 -15.13
CA GLU A 196 -15.58 17.17 -16.55
C GLU A 196 -15.32 15.92 -17.37
N ILE A 197 -16.03 15.78 -18.51
CA ILE A 197 -15.77 14.68 -19.44
C ILE A 197 -14.32 14.77 -19.90
N SER A 198 -13.59 13.69 -19.75
CA SER A 198 -12.17 13.60 -20.08
C SER A 198 -11.90 12.39 -20.96
N SER A 199 -10.97 12.56 -21.91
CA SER A 199 -10.55 11.49 -22.80
C SER A 199 -9.35 10.72 -22.26
N PHE A 200 -9.09 9.54 -22.80
CA PHE A 200 -7.86 8.80 -22.50
C PHE A 200 -6.62 9.52 -22.98
N GLU A 201 -6.69 10.28 -24.06
CA GLU A 201 -5.56 11.06 -24.60
C GLU A 201 -5.14 12.15 -23.61
N GLU A 202 -6.10 12.80 -22.95
CA GLU A 202 -5.80 13.78 -21.89
C GLU A 202 -5.16 13.13 -20.67
N LEU A 203 -5.68 11.98 -20.24
CA LEU A 203 -5.07 11.21 -19.16
C LEU A 203 -3.64 10.78 -19.52
N GLU A 204 -3.41 10.27 -20.72
CA GLU A 204 -2.09 9.84 -21.16
C GLU A 204 -1.08 10.99 -21.19
N LYS A 205 -1.48 12.19 -21.61
CA LYS A 205 -0.64 13.40 -21.50
C LYS A 205 -0.19 13.64 -20.06
N GLU A 206 -1.09 13.53 -19.08
CA GLU A 206 -0.74 13.69 -17.68
C GLU A 206 0.14 12.53 -17.16
N GLN A 207 -0.08 11.31 -17.62
CA GLN A 207 0.79 10.18 -17.30
C GLN A 207 2.23 10.38 -17.84
N ILE A 208 2.38 10.81 -19.09
CA ILE A 208 3.69 11.09 -19.70
C ILE A 208 4.43 12.18 -18.91
N LYS A 209 3.76 13.26 -18.53
CA LYS A 209 4.35 14.29 -17.66
C LYS A 209 4.84 13.70 -16.34
N ASN A 210 4.07 12.76 -15.76
CA ASN A 210 4.39 12.18 -14.47
C ASN A 210 5.62 11.25 -14.48
N GLU A 211 6.06 10.74 -15.63
CA GLU A 211 7.30 9.96 -15.74
C GLU A 211 8.52 10.72 -15.18
N LYS A 212 8.52 12.05 -15.28
CA LYS A 212 9.62 12.94 -14.89
C LYS A 212 9.24 14.00 -13.83
N ALA A 213 8.01 13.95 -13.30
CA ALA A 213 7.54 14.91 -12.30
C ALA A 213 8.32 14.81 -10.98
N TYR A 214 8.24 15.86 -10.15
CA TYR A 214 8.81 15.83 -8.80
C TYR A 214 8.11 14.77 -7.94
N CYS A 215 6.77 14.75 -7.94
CA CYS A 215 5.98 13.70 -7.29
C CYS A 215 5.57 12.65 -8.32
N ARG A 216 6.22 11.48 -8.30
CA ARG A 216 5.99 10.42 -9.29
C ARG A 216 5.08 9.34 -8.74
N ASN A 217 4.10 8.92 -9.54
CA ASN A 217 3.28 7.77 -9.22
C ASN A 217 4.09 6.47 -9.37
N VAL A 218 4.37 5.79 -8.27
CA VAL A 218 5.07 4.50 -8.25
C VAL A 218 4.15 3.32 -7.99
N GLY A 219 2.84 3.56 -7.91
CA GLY A 219 1.79 2.56 -7.81
C GLY A 219 0.41 3.21 -7.85
N LEU A 220 -0.48 2.70 -8.67
CA LEU A 220 -1.91 3.01 -8.64
C LEU A 220 -2.67 1.76 -8.23
N VAL A 221 -3.44 1.88 -7.15
CA VAL A 221 -4.19 0.81 -6.52
C VAL A 221 -5.68 1.11 -6.64
N LEU A 222 -6.43 0.20 -7.24
CA LEU A 222 -7.87 0.32 -7.41
C LEU A 222 -8.57 -0.80 -6.64
N GLU A 223 -9.72 -0.49 -6.03
CA GLU A 223 -10.52 -1.44 -5.27
C GLU A 223 -11.79 -1.80 -6.04
N THR A 224 -11.99 -3.09 -6.31
CA THR A 224 -13.17 -3.58 -7.03
C THR A 224 -13.63 -4.94 -6.53
N ARG A 225 -14.75 -5.41 -7.05
CA ARG A 225 -15.30 -6.73 -6.76
C ARG A 225 -14.75 -7.77 -7.75
N PRO A 226 -14.56 -9.04 -7.32
CA PRO A 226 -14.08 -10.11 -8.20
C PRO A 226 -14.93 -10.33 -9.45
N ASP A 227 -16.25 -10.24 -9.32
CA ASP A 227 -17.24 -10.49 -10.38
C ASP A 227 -17.22 -9.45 -11.52
N PHE A 228 -16.61 -8.26 -11.29
CA PHE A 228 -16.45 -7.23 -12.32
C PHE A 228 -15.23 -7.42 -13.22
N LEU A 229 -14.32 -8.32 -12.86
CA LEU A 229 -13.08 -8.50 -13.61
C LEU A 229 -13.30 -9.32 -14.88
N SER A 230 -12.91 -8.75 -16.00
CA SER A 230 -12.88 -9.34 -17.33
C SER A 230 -11.60 -8.91 -18.05
N ASN A 231 -11.26 -9.53 -19.18
CA ASN A 231 -10.12 -9.09 -19.99
C ASN A 231 -10.23 -7.62 -20.39
N GLY A 232 -11.41 -7.17 -20.83
CA GLY A 232 -11.65 -5.79 -21.21
C GLY A 232 -11.49 -4.83 -20.03
N GLU A 233 -12.05 -5.18 -18.85
CA GLU A 233 -11.88 -4.36 -17.64
C GLU A 233 -10.41 -4.27 -17.23
N LEU A 234 -9.63 -5.37 -17.26
CA LEU A 234 -8.23 -5.34 -16.88
C LEU A 234 -7.37 -4.50 -17.85
N ILE A 235 -7.65 -4.54 -19.14
CA ILE A 235 -7.03 -3.64 -20.12
C ILE A 235 -7.38 -2.19 -19.78
N TYR A 236 -8.66 -1.90 -19.52
CA TYR A 236 -9.11 -0.57 -19.13
C TYR A 236 -8.42 -0.07 -17.86
N LEU A 237 -8.39 -0.89 -16.79
CA LEU A 237 -7.73 -0.55 -15.53
C LEU A 237 -6.21 -0.34 -15.74
N ARG A 238 -5.59 -1.14 -16.61
CA ARG A 238 -4.17 -0.97 -16.93
C ARG A 238 -3.92 0.32 -17.71
N ARG A 239 -4.80 0.70 -18.62
CA ARG A 239 -4.74 1.98 -19.36
C ARG A 239 -4.87 3.19 -18.42
N LEU A 240 -5.66 3.07 -17.34
CA LEU A 240 -5.67 4.06 -16.27
C LEU A 240 -4.33 4.16 -15.51
N GLY A 241 -3.43 3.17 -15.64
CA GLY A 241 -2.12 3.13 -14.97
C GLY A 241 -2.08 2.22 -13.74
N ALA A 242 -3.14 1.46 -13.47
CA ALA A 242 -3.20 0.56 -12.30
C ALA A 242 -2.11 -0.53 -12.37
N THR A 243 -1.53 -0.84 -11.21
CA THR A 243 -0.54 -1.91 -11.03
C THR A 243 -0.93 -2.89 -9.94
N LYS A 244 -1.88 -2.53 -9.09
CA LYS A 244 -2.39 -3.35 -8.00
C LYS A 244 -3.91 -3.25 -7.92
N ILE A 245 -4.57 -4.39 -7.79
CA ILE A 245 -6.01 -4.46 -7.60
C ILE A 245 -6.33 -5.02 -6.22
N GLN A 246 -7.15 -4.31 -5.48
CA GLN A 246 -7.73 -4.79 -4.23
C GLN A 246 -9.07 -5.45 -4.53
N ILE A 247 -9.23 -6.68 -4.05
CA ILE A 247 -10.47 -7.45 -4.23
C ILE A 247 -11.04 -7.91 -2.90
N GLY A 248 -12.34 -7.72 -2.74
CA GLY A 248 -13.06 -8.23 -1.58
C GLY A 248 -13.27 -9.73 -1.71
N ILE A 249 -12.46 -10.59 -1.13
CA ILE A 249 -12.66 -12.04 -1.07
C ILE A 249 -13.74 -12.36 -0.03
N GLN A 250 -13.60 -11.79 1.14
CA GLN A 250 -14.44 -11.88 2.33
C GLN A 250 -14.42 -13.28 2.96
N SER A 251 -14.82 -14.32 2.24
CA SER A 251 -14.83 -15.74 2.64
C SER A 251 -14.63 -16.65 1.43
N LEU A 252 -14.23 -17.91 1.66
CA LEU A 252 -14.23 -19.00 0.69
C LEU A 252 -15.35 -20.03 0.97
N SER A 253 -16.37 -19.67 1.74
CA SER A 253 -17.57 -20.49 1.98
C SER A 253 -18.75 -19.93 1.16
N GLU A 254 -19.25 -20.70 0.20
CA GLU A 254 -20.44 -20.35 -0.60
C GLU A 254 -21.64 -19.99 0.29
N ARG A 255 -21.86 -20.80 1.34
CA ARG A 255 -22.91 -20.56 2.32
C ARG A 255 -22.73 -19.19 3.00
N VAL A 256 -21.54 -18.89 3.50
CA VAL A 256 -21.26 -17.62 4.17
C VAL A 256 -21.42 -16.44 3.21
N LEU A 257 -20.92 -16.55 1.98
CA LEU A 257 -21.09 -15.48 0.97
C LEU A 257 -22.55 -15.21 0.64
N ARG A 258 -23.36 -16.26 0.47
CA ARG A 258 -24.80 -16.17 0.19
C ARG A 258 -25.56 -15.55 1.36
N GLU A 259 -25.36 -16.04 2.57
CA GLU A 259 -26.06 -15.56 3.78
C GLU A 259 -25.69 -14.12 4.13
N ASN A 260 -24.49 -13.67 3.73
CA ASN A 260 -24.08 -12.27 3.85
C ASN A 260 -24.45 -11.41 2.62
N GLN A 261 -25.27 -11.92 1.70
CA GLN A 261 -25.83 -11.25 0.52
C GLN A 261 -24.76 -10.53 -0.34
N THR A 262 -23.59 -11.18 -0.52
CA THR A 262 -22.49 -10.58 -1.28
C THR A 262 -22.79 -10.47 -2.78
N GLY A 263 -23.78 -11.21 -3.29
CA GLY A 263 -24.21 -11.24 -4.69
C GLY A 263 -23.19 -11.83 -5.64
N ARG A 264 -22.30 -12.72 -5.14
CA ARG A 264 -21.25 -13.40 -5.92
C ARG A 264 -20.88 -14.74 -5.28
N ASP A 265 -20.18 -15.57 -6.04
CA ASP A 265 -19.72 -16.89 -5.60
C ASP A 265 -18.18 -17.02 -5.56
N ILE A 266 -17.69 -18.20 -5.17
CA ILE A 266 -16.25 -18.50 -5.13
C ILE A 266 -15.66 -18.57 -6.54
N LYS A 267 -16.44 -18.94 -7.57
CA LYS A 267 -15.97 -19.03 -8.96
C LYS A 267 -15.52 -17.68 -9.46
N ASP A 268 -16.24 -16.59 -9.09
CA ASP A 268 -15.83 -15.22 -9.40
C ASP A 268 -14.47 -14.90 -8.79
N THR A 269 -14.23 -15.29 -7.55
CA THR A 269 -12.96 -15.10 -6.87
C THR A 269 -11.84 -15.88 -7.56
N LYS A 270 -12.05 -17.17 -7.91
CA LYS A 270 -11.07 -17.98 -8.65
C LYS A 270 -10.70 -17.33 -9.98
N ARG A 271 -11.72 -16.98 -10.78
CA ARG A 271 -11.54 -16.31 -12.07
C ARG A 271 -10.79 -14.98 -11.92
N ALA A 272 -11.10 -14.19 -10.89
CA ALA A 272 -10.42 -12.93 -10.63
C ALA A 272 -8.92 -13.13 -10.38
N PHE A 273 -8.54 -14.11 -9.57
CA PHE A 273 -7.13 -14.44 -9.33
C PHE A 273 -6.39 -14.86 -10.60
N GLU A 274 -7.02 -15.71 -11.43
CA GLU A 274 -6.46 -16.15 -12.71
C GLU A 274 -6.23 -14.97 -13.66
N LEU A 275 -7.23 -14.11 -13.85
CA LEU A 275 -7.17 -12.95 -14.71
C LEU A 275 -6.13 -11.93 -14.22
N LEU A 276 -6.15 -11.56 -12.94
CA LEU A 276 -5.20 -10.61 -12.37
C LEU A 276 -3.76 -11.12 -12.51
N ARG A 277 -3.54 -12.41 -12.30
CA ARG A 277 -2.23 -13.04 -12.46
C ARG A 277 -1.78 -13.02 -13.91
N LEU A 278 -2.68 -13.35 -14.82
CA LEU A 278 -2.41 -13.36 -16.26
C LEU A 278 -1.93 -11.98 -16.74
N PHE A 279 -2.59 -10.91 -16.32
CA PHE A 279 -2.22 -9.53 -16.64
C PHE A 279 -1.08 -8.98 -15.79
N GLY A 280 -0.54 -9.74 -14.85
CA GLY A 280 0.59 -9.34 -14.01
C GLY A 280 0.25 -8.35 -12.89
N PHE A 281 -1.02 -8.07 -12.60
CA PHE A 281 -1.38 -7.22 -11.47
C PHE A 281 -0.95 -7.80 -10.14
N LYS A 282 -0.54 -6.94 -9.22
CA LYS A 282 -0.40 -7.30 -7.82
C LYS A 282 -1.79 -7.49 -7.21
N ILE A 283 -2.00 -8.64 -6.55
CA ILE A 283 -3.30 -9.05 -6.01
C ILE A 283 -3.35 -8.79 -4.51
N HIS A 284 -4.28 -7.94 -4.10
CA HIS A 284 -4.47 -7.58 -2.71
C HIS A 284 -5.85 -8.03 -2.22
N GLY A 285 -5.89 -9.11 -1.45
CA GLY A 285 -7.12 -9.71 -0.96
C GLY A 285 -7.61 -9.08 0.35
N HIS A 286 -8.94 -8.95 0.50
CA HIS A 286 -9.58 -8.62 1.76
C HIS A 286 -10.25 -9.85 2.33
N TRP A 287 -9.89 -10.24 3.55
CA TRP A 287 -10.45 -11.35 4.31
C TRP A 287 -11.26 -10.84 5.50
N MET A 288 -12.43 -11.39 5.73
CA MET A 288 -13.32 -10.97 6.81
C MET A 288 -13.68 -12.14 7.74
N PRO A 289 -12.92 -12.38 8.81
CA PRO A 289 -13.34 -13.32 9.84
C PRO A 289 -14.62 -12.87 10.54
N ASN A 290 -15.37 -13.85 11.05
CA ASN A 290 -16.59 -13.60 11.83
C ASN A 290 -17.73 -12.97 11.02
N LEU A 291 -17.88 -13.31 9.75
CA LEU A 291 -19.09 -13.00 8.99
C LEU A 291 -20.30 -13.74 9.56
N TYR A 292 -21.50 -13.25 9.26
CA TYR A 292 -22.73 -13.93 9.69
C TYR A 292 -22.73 -15.39 9.28
N LEU A 293 -23.03 -16.28 10.22
CA LEU A 293 -22.96 -17.74 10.10
C LEU A 293 -21.58 -18.34 9.80
N SER A 294 -20.49 -17.59 9.80
CA SER A 294 -19.16 -18.16 9.75
C SER A 294 -18.77 -18.77 11.11
N THR A 295 -17.88 -19.75 11.09
CA THR A 295 -17.30 -20.37 12.28
C THR A 295 -15.79 -20.18 12.33
N GLU A 296 -15.18 -20.24 13.54
CA GLU A 296 -13.72 -20.17 13.72
C GLU A 296 -12.96 -21.11 12.77
N LYS A 297 -13.45 -22.37 12.66
CA LYS A 297 -12.82 -23.40 11.82
C LYS A 297 -12.91 -23.06 10.34
N GLU A 298 -14.05 -22.52 9.88
CA GLU A 298 -14.22 -22.09 8.47
C GLU A 298 -13.35 -20.89 8.16
N ASP A 299 -13.26 -19.89 9.06
CA ASP A 299 -12.45 -18.70 8.86
C ASP A 299 -10.95 -19.05 8.77
N ILE A 300 -10.44 -19.90 9.66
CA ILE A 300 -9.05 -20.34 9.66
C ILE A 300 -8.75 -21.21 8.43
N ARG A 301 -9.60 -22.19 8.11
CA ARG A 301 -9.42 -23.08 6.98
C ARG A 301 -9.44 -22.32 5.66
N GLY A 302 -10.44 -21.46 5.46
CA GLY A 302 -10.57 -20.66 4.24
C GLY A 302 -9.42 -19.69 4.05
N TYR A 303 -8.91 -19.10 5.14
CA TYR A 303 -7.73 -18.25 5.06
C TYR A 303 -6.47 -19.04 4.63
N LYS A 304 -6.25 -20.22 5.19
CA LYS A 304 -5.13 -21.10 4.81
C LYS A 304 -5.27 -21.57 3.35
N GLU A 305 -6.49 -21.82 2.88
CA GLU A 305 -6.78 -22.19 1.49
C GLU A 305 -6.39 -21.09 0.50
N LEU A 306 -6.42 -19.80 0.89
CA LEU A 306 -5.97 -18.68 0.04
C LEU A 306 -4.51 -18.80 -0.40
N PHE A 307 -3.70 -19.61 0.27
CA PHE A 307 -2.29 -19.83 -0.09
C PHE A 307 -2.07 -21.16 -0.84
N THR A 308 -3.12 -21.67 -1.47
CA THR A 308 -3.09 -22.80 -2.40
C THR A 308 -3.60 -22.38 -3.78
N THR A 309 -3.31 -23.18 -4.80
CA THR A 309 -3.82 -22.95 -6.16
C THR A 309 -5.37 -23.01 -6.16
N PRO A 310 -6.08 -22.06 -6.77
CA PRO A 310 -5.59 -21.07 -7.74
C PRO A 310 -5.22 -19.69 -7.15
N TYR A 311 -5.31 -19.49 -5.85
CA TYR A 311 -5.28 -18.16 -5.24
C TYR A 311 -3.87 -17.54 -5.13
N HIS A 312 -3.18 -17.68 -4.01
CA HIS A 312 -1.87 -17.10 -3.73
C HIS A 312 -1.83 -15.55 -3.81
N PRO A 313 -2.53 -14.81 -2.94
CA PRO A 313 -2.48 -13.34 -2.92
C PRO A 313 -1.06 -12.82 -2.64
N ASP A 314 -0.74 -11.65 -3.21
CA ASP A 314 0.53 -10.96 -2.97
C ASP A 314 0.48 -10.13 -1.68
N GLU A 315 -0.68 -9.57 -1.39
CA GLU A 315 -0.96 -8.82 -0.16
C GLU A 315 -2.33 -9.21 0.42
N MET A 316 -2.45 -9.11 1.74
CA MET A 316 -3.71 -9.37 2.44
C MET A 316 -4.04 -8.25 3.43
N LYS A 317 -5.35 -8.02 3.60
CA LYS A 317 -5.94 -7.32 4.73
C LYS A 317 -6.86 -8.28 5.46
N ILE A 318 -6.75 -8.32 6.79
CA ILE A 318 -7.67 -9.07 7.64
C ILE A 318 -8.56 -8.06 8.34
N TYR A 319 -9.86 -8.10 8.04
CA TYR A 319 -10.85 -7.18 8.58
C TYR A 319 -11.91 -7.93 9.37
N PRO A 320 -11.68 -8.19 10.68
CA PRO A 320 -12.72 -8.79 11.52
C PRO A 320 -14.03 -8.02 11.40
N THR A 321 -15.11 -8.77 11.23
CA THR A 321 -16.44 -8.18 11.07
C THR A 321 -16.84 -7.45 12.34
N SER A 322 -17.26 -6.20 12.19
CA SER A 322 -17.77 -5.35 13.27
C SER A 322 -19.23 -5.01 13.01
N VAL A 323 -20.03 -4.97 14.07
CA VAL A 323 -21.42 -4.52 14.02
C VAL A 323 -21.46 -3.00 14.08
N ILE A 324 -21.94 -2.38 13.03
CA ILE A 324 -22.02 -0.94 12.86
C ILE A 324 -23.49 -0.56 12.68
N PRO A 325 -23.99 0.54 13.26
CA PRO A 325 -25.34 1.03 13.02
C PRO A 325 -25.61 1.20 11.50
N ASN A 326 -26.88 1.20 11.12
CA ASN A 326 -27.32 1.32 9.73
C ASN A 326 -26.82 0.19 8.80
N THR A 327 -26.69 -1.02 9.33
CA THR A 327 -26.40 -2.24 8.56
C THR A 327 -27.46 -3.30 8.86
N ASP A 328 -27.77 -4.16 7.89
CA ASP A 328 -28.67 -5.30 8.13
C ASP A 328 -28.09 -6.28 9.18
N LEU A 329 -26.75 -6.35 9.27
CA LEU A 329 -26.06 -7.11 10.31
C LEU A 329 -26.37 -6.60 11.73
N TYR A 330 -26.53 -5.27 11.89
CA TYR A 330 -26.94 -4.68 13.16
C TYR A 330 -28.34 -5.13 13.57
N ASP A 331 -29.27 -5.25 12.60
CA ASP A 331 -30.61 -5.73 12.87
C ASP A 331 -30.63 -7.22 13.24
N LEU A 332 -29.79 -8.05 12.61
CA LEU A 332 -29.59 -9.44 13.02
C LEU A 332 -29.00 -9.53 14.44
N TYR A 333 -28.07 -8.66 14.78
CA TYR A 333 -27.48 -8.58 16.12
C TYR A 333 -28.54 -8.21 17.17
N LYS A 334 -29.35 -7.17 16.94
CA LYS A 334 -30.43 -6.77 17.86
C LYS A 334 -31.47 -7.90 18.08
N LYS A 335 -31.73 -8.68 17.04
CA LYS A 335 -32.65 -9.85 17.11
C LYS A 335 -32.02 -11.09 17.73
N GLY A 336 -30.76 -11.00 18.21
CA GLY A 336 -30.02 -12.14 18.78
C GLY A 336 -29.61 -13.24 17.76
N LYS A 337 -29.78 -12.98 16.46
CA LYS A 337 -29.44 -13.93 15.38
C LYS A 337 -27.96 -13.91 14.99
N TYR A 338 -27.23 -12.88 15.32
CA TYR A 338 -25.79 -12.75 15.11
C TYR A 338 -25.10 -12.42 16.44
N LYS A 339 -24.02 -13.16 16.73
CA LYS A 339 -23.17 -12.90 17.89
C LYS A 339 -21.72 -12.84 17.44
N PRO A 340 -21.03 -11.69 17.61
CA PRO A 340 -19.60 -11.57 17.31
C PRO A 340 -18.77 -12.54 18.17
N TYR A 341 -17.59 -12.92 17.66
CA TYR A 341 -16.62 -13.66 18.45
C TYR A 341 -16.24 -12.90 19.72
N THR A 342 -15.94 -13.64 20.79
CA THR A 342 -15.28 -13.05 21.97
C THR A 342 -13.90 -12.51 21.60
N GLU A 343 -13.33 -11.64 22.44
CA GLU A 343 -11.98 -11.10 22.19
C GLU A 343 -10.94 -12.23 22.07
N ASP A 344 -10.99 -13.22 22.96
CA ASP A 344 -10.06 -14.38 22.95
C ASP A 344 -10.19 -15.20 21.67
N THR A 345 -11.43 -15.50 21.27
CA THR A 345 -11.70 -16.22 20.02
C THR A 345 -11.16 -15.43 18.81
N LEU A 346 -11.40 -14.13 18.78
CA LEU A 346 -10.93 -13.27 17.70
C LEU A 346 -9.41 -13.22 17.64
N VAL A 347 -8.74 -13.04 18.78
CA VAL A 347 -7.27 -13.06 18.87
C VAL A 347 -6.70 -14.40 18.37
N LYS A 348 -7.32 -15.52 18.75
CA LYS A 348 -6.95 -16.85 18.26
C LYS A 348 -7.10 -16.96 16.74
N VAL A 349 -8.27 -16.61 16.18
CA VAL A 349 -8.56 -16.72 14.73
C VAL A 349 -7.62 -15.82 13.92
N VAL A 350 -7.44 -14.57 14.33
CA VAL A 350 -6.54 -13.64 13.65
C VAL A 350 -5.07 -14.08 13.81
N GLY A 351 -4.71 -14.65 14.97
CA GLY A 351 -3.40 -15.24 15.22
C GLY A 351 -3.07 -16.37 14.25
N GLU A 352 -4.00 -17.32 14.08
CA GLU A 352 -3.87 -18.41 13.11
C GLU A 352 -3.76 -17.89 11.67
N CYS A 353 -4.51 -16.85 11.32
CA CYS A 353 -4.38 -16.21 10.01
C CYS A 353 -2.99 -15.59 9.82
N ILE A 354 -2.48 -14.84 10.80
CA ILE A 354 -1.14 -14.22 10.72
C ILE A 354 -0.07 -15.31 10.64
N ALA A 355 -0.11 -16.31 11.50
CA ALA A 355 0.86 -17.41 11.55
C ALA A 355 0.91 -18.24 10.26
N SER A 356 -0.22 -18.35 9.55
CA SER A 356 -0.29 -19.12 8.29
C SER A 356 0.01 -18.30 7.04
N THR A 357 0.29 -17.00 7.17
CA THR A 357 0.63 -16.13 6.04
C THR A 357 2.06 -16.41 5.56
N PRO A 358 2.26 -16.86 4.30
CA PRO A 358 3.57 -17.26 3.82
C PRO A 358 4.53 -16.08 3.58
N ARG A 359 5.82 -16.37 3.54
CA ARG A 359 6.94 -15.44 3.40
C ARG A 359 6.84 -14.51 2.18
N TYR A 360 6.19 -14.92 1.13
CA TYR A 360 5.98 -14.11 -0.09
C TYR A 360 4.75 -13.18 -0.01
N CYS A 361 3.89 -13.31 0.99
CA CYS A 361 2.70 -12.48 1.12
C CYS A 361 2.91 -11.36 2.16
N ARG A 362 2.30 -10.18 1.94
CA ARG A 362 2.39 -9.04 2.84
C ARG A 362 1.07 -8.78 3.55
N LEU A 363 1.04 -8.87 4.87
CA LEU A 363 -0.10 -8.43 5.68
C LEU A 363 -0.09 -6.91 5.86
N SER A 364 -0.77 -6.21 4.97
CA SER A 364 -0.77 -4.75 4.95
C SER A 364 -1.57 -4.15 6.10
N ARG A 365 -2.65 -4.83 6.54
CA ARG A 365 -3.56 -4.35 7.58
C ARG A 365 -4.29 -5.49 8.28
N VAL A 366 -4.57 -5.34 9.59
CA VAL A 366 -5.29 -6.34 10.42
C VAL A 366 -6.61 -5.82 10.99
N ILE A 367 -6.93 -4.53 10.85
CA ILE A 367 -8.20 -3.92 11.21
C ILE A 367 -8.56 -2.79 10.24
N ARG A 368 -9.85 -2.39 10.22
CA ARG A 368 -10.30 -1.15 9.56
C ARG A 368 -10.11 0.05 10.48
N ASP A 369 -10.05 1.25 9.90
CA ASP A 369 -9.96 2.53 10.64
C ASP A 369 -11.35 3.03 11.08
N ILE A 370 -12.24 2.13 11.48
CA ILE A 370 -13.54 2.50 12.02
C ILE A 370 -13.32 3.01 13.45
N PRO A 371 -13.78 4.23 13.79
CA PRO A 371 -13.69 4.73 15.16
C PRO A 371 -14.43 3.79 16.12
N SER A 372 -13.83 3.53 17.30
CA SER A 372 -14.37 2.54 18.25
C SER A 372 -15.78 2.87 18.77
N GLN A 373 -16.14 4.16 18.80
CA GLN A 373 -17.48 4.63 19.17
C GLN A 373 -18.56 4.24 18.14
N GLU A 374 -18.21 4.02 16.90
CA GLU A 374 -19.13 3.57 15.85
C GLU A 374 -19.37 2.05 15.88
N ILE A 375 -18.57 1.31 16.63
CA ILE A 375 -18.69 -0.14 16.71
C ILE A 375 -19.59 -0.52 17.89
N VAL A 376 -20.76 -1.06 17.60
CA VAL A 376 -21.71 -1.53 18.63
C VAL A 376 -21.18 -2.81 19.28
N ALA A 377 -20.76 -3.80 18.45
CA ALA A 377 -20.23 -5.07 18.91
C ALA A 377 -19.15 -5.58 17.95
N GLY A 378 -18.26 -6.45 18.44
CA GLY A 378 -17.06 -6.91 17.74
C GLY A 378 -15.81 -6.22 18.26
N ASN A 379 -14.76 -6.14 17.41
CA ASN A 379 -13.48 -5.58 17.83
C ASN A 379 -13.51 -4.05 17.96
N LYS A 380 -13.29 -3.55 19.18
CA LYS A 380 -13.13 -2.11 19.49
C LYS A 380 -11.66 -1.72 19.72
N ARG A 381 -10.73 -2.68 19.75
CA ARG A 381 -9.31 -2.45 20.01
C ARG A 381 -8.61 -1.91 18.76
N THR A 382 -8.10 -0.71 18.82
CA THR A 382 -7.34 -0.09 17.74
C THR A 382 -5.95 -0.70 17.55
N ASN A 383 -5.43 -1.40 18.56
CA ASN A 383 -4.14 -2.07 18.60
C ASN A 383 -4.25 -3.60 18.51
N LEU A 384 -5.32 -4.15 17.92
CA LEU A 384 -5.55 -5.60 17.81
C LEU A 384 -4.31 -6.35 17.25
N ARG A 385 -3.63 -5.79 16.23
CA ARG A 385 -2.43 -6.42 15.68
C ARG A 385 -1.35 -6.64 16.74
N GLN A 386 -1.10 -5.67 17.60
CA GLN A 386 -0.09 -5.78 18.67
C GLN A 386 -0.48 -6.85 19.70
N ILE A 387 -1.77 -6.92 20.05
CA ILE A 387 -2.31 -7.94 20.96
C ILE A 387 -2.12 -9.33 20.37
N VAL A 388 -2.42 -9.50 19.08
CA VAL A 388 -2.24 -10.79 18.38
C VAL A 388 -0.75 -11.15 18.24
N GLU A 389 0.12 -10.20 17.91
CA GLU A 389 1.57 -10.45 17.83
C GLU A 389 2.13 -10.86 19.21
N GLU A 390 1.63 -10.28 20.31
CA GLU A 390 1.99 -10.70 21.67
C GLU A 390 1.48 -12.11 22.00
N TYR A 391 0.25 -12.44 21.61
CA TYR A 391 -0.32 -13.77 21.76
C TYR A 391 0.51 -14.83 21.02
N LEU A 392 0.93 -14.56 19.77
CA LEU A 392 1.78 -15.46 18.99
C LEU A 392 3.17 -15.63 19.64
N ARG A 393 3.77 -14.54 20.10
CA ARG A 393 5.07 -14.59 20.80
C ARG A 393 5.02 -15.45 22.07
N LYS A 394 3.93 -15.35 22.87
CA LYS A 394 3.72 -16.21 24.05
C LYS A 394 3.60 -17.70 23.68
N LYS A 395 3.23 -18.01 22.43
CA LYS A 395 3.17 -19.37 21.88
C LYS A 395 4.46 -19.80 21.17
N GLY A 396 5.49 -18.96 21.14
CA GLY A 396 6.73 -19.24 20.40
C GLY A 396 6.57 -19.20 18.88
N ILE A 397 5.53 -18.51 18.36
CA ILE A 397 5.25 -18.40 16.92
C ILE A 397 5.68 -17.01 16.44
N GLU A 398 6.59 -16.97 15.47
CA GLU A 398 6.99 -15.74 14.79
C GLU A 398 6.30 -15.62 13.42
N PRO A 399 5.63 -14.50 13.13
CA PRO A 399 5.02 -14.27 11.82
C PRO A 399 6.07 -14.15 10.72
N GLU A 400 5.86 -14.84 9.60
CA GLU A 400 6.80 -14.87 8.48
C GLU A 400 6.41 -13.95 7.30
N ASP A 401 5.28 -13.25 7.39
CA ASP A 401 4.84 -12.33 6.33
C ASP A 401 5.85 -11.21 6.07
N ILE A 402 5.86 -10.66 4.84
CA ILE A 402 6.82 -9.61 4.45
C ILE A 402 6.86 -8.46 5.45
N ARG A 403 5.68 -7.98 5.92
CA ARG A 403 5.61 -6.81 6.81
C ARG A 403 6.27 -7.07 8.18
N SER A 404 6.20 -8.28 8.68
CA SER A 404 6.85 -8.67 9.96
C SER A 404 8.37 -8.73 9.82
N ARG A 405 8.87 -8.98 8.60
CA ARG A 405 10.29 -9.13 8.28
C ARG A 405 10.91 -7.93 7.57
N GLU A 406 10.14 -6.91 7.14
CA GLU A 406 10.73 -5.73 6.47
C GLU A 406 11.68 -4.96 7.40
N ILE A 407 12.86 -4.58 6.89
CA ILE A 407 13.82 -3.75 7.65
C ILE A 407 13.21 -2.37 7.94
N LYS A 408 13.46 -1.85 9.15
CA LYS A 408 12.86 -0.60 9.64
C LYS A 408 13.81 0.60 9.57
N GLY A 409 14.62 0.68 8.50
CA GLY A 409 15.48 1.82 8.23
C GLY A 409 16.85 1.73 8.88
N GLU A 410 17.34 0.52 9.09
CA GLU A 410 18.72 0.19 9.46
C GLU A 410 19.60 0.19 8.21
N ASP A 411 20.85 0.61 8.34
CA ASP A 411 21.85 0.49 7.30
C ASP A 411 22.35 -0.97 7.29
N VAL A 412 22.27 -1.64 6.14
CA VAL A 412 22.61 -3.06 5.99
C VAL A 412 23.86 -3.20 5.13
N ARG A 413 24.83 -3.98 5.56
CA ARG A 413 26.02 -4.28 4.78
C ARG A 413 25.73 -5.34 3.73
N ARG A 414 26.35 -5.21 2.56
CA ARG A 414 26.13 -6.13 1.44
C ARG A 414 26.50 -7.59 1.77
N GLU A 415 27.52 -7.81 2.56
CA GLU A 415 28.00 -9.13 3.01
C GLU A 415 27.02 -9.88 3.92
N ASP A 416 26.12 -9.14 4.58
CA ASP A 416 25.15 -9.71 5.51
C ASP A 416 23.87 -10.19 4.80
N ILE A 417 23.74 -9.96 3.48
CA ILE A 417 22.52 -10.28 2.74
C ILE A 417 22.67 -11.57 1.92
N VAL A 418 21.63 -12.40 1.97
CA VAL A 418 21.50 -13.64 1.19
C VAL A 418 20.28 -13.58 0.28
N LEU A 419 20.40 -14.20 -0.90
CA LEU A 419 19.29 -14.37 -1.82
C LEU A 419 18.47 -15.60 -1.42
N GLU A 420 17.17 -15.40 -1.24
CA GLU A 420 16.17 -16.46 -1.08
C GLU A 420 15.28 -16.51 -2.33
N LYS A 421 14.92 -17.72 -2.74
CA LYS A 421 14.00 -17.97 -3.86
C LYS A 421 12.88 -18.89 -3.41
N ILE A 422 11.63 -18.43 -3.54
CA ILE A 422 10.43 -19.23 -3.32
C ILE A 422 9.70 -19.39 -4.64
N GLU A 423 9.41 -20.64 -5.02
CA GLU A 423 8.60 -20.94 -6.21
C GLU A 423 7.29 -21.59 -5.78
N TYR A 424 6.19 -21.19 -6.41
CA TYR A 424 4.88 -21.81 -6.21
C TYR A 424 4.08 -21.87 -7.52
N SER A 425 3.20 -22.85 -7.61
CA SER A 425 2.36 -23.06 -8.78
C SER A 425 1.05 -22.31 -8.66
N THR A 426 0.58 -21.76 -9.78
CA THR A 426 -0.74 -21.13 -9.92
C THR A 426 -1.50 -21.75 -11.10
N SER A 427 -2.78 -21.43 -11.27
CA SER A 427 -3.55 -21.88 -12.42
C SER A 427 -2.94 -21.43 -13.76
N THR A 428 -2.37 -20.23 -13.81
CA THR A 428 -1.79 -19.62 -15.02
C THR A 428 -0.35 -20.01 -15.29
N GLY A 429 0.41 -20.47 -14.28
CA GLY A 429 1.82 -20.78 -14.45
C GLY A 429 2.55 -21.00 -13.15
N ARG A 430 3.82 -20.57 -13.11
CA ARG A 430 4.66 -20.52 -11.92
C ARG A 430 4.94 -19.09 -11.52
N GLU A 431 4.97 -18.86 -10.22
CA GLU A 431 5.46 -17.63 -9.63
C GLU A 431 6.81 -17.85 -8.96
N VAL A 432 7.70 -16.91 -9.11
CA VAL A 432 9.00 -16.87 -8.44
C VAL A 432 9.06 -15.61 -7.59
N PHE A 433 9.21 -15.78 -6.29
CA PHE A 433 9.48 -14.71 -5.35
C PHE A 433 10.96 -14.74 -5.01
N LEU A 434 11.68 -13.68 -5.37
CA LEU A 434 13.10 -13.49 -5.06
C LEU A 434 13.19 -12.46 -3.96
N SER A 435 13.91 -12.75 -2.88
CA SER A 435 14.14 -11.76 -1.83
C SER A 435 15.59 -11.78 -1.35
N TYR A 436 16.10 -10.59 -1.03
CA TYR A 436 17.34 -10.41 -0.30
C TYR A 436 17.02 -10.23 1.18
N ASN A 437 17.54 -11.10 2.02
CA ASN A 437 17.29 -11.11 3.46
C ASN A 437 18.59 -10.95 4.23
N ILE A 438 18.56 -10.30 5.41
CA ILE A 438 19.67 -10.28 6.35
C ILE A 438 19.78 -11.66 6.97
N LYS A 439 20.96 -12.28 6.83
CA LYS A 439 21.20 -13.68 7.24
C LYS A 439 20.95 -13.90 8.74
N SER A 440 21.38 -12.96 9.59
CA SER A 440 21.31 -13.10 11.06
C SER A 440 19.93 -12.85 11.65
N GLU A 441 19.08 -12.04 10.98
CA GLU A 441 17.82 -11.55 11.54
C GLU A 441 16.58 -11.94 10.73
N ASP A 442 16.77 -12.60 9.61
CA ASP A 442 15.73 -12.93 8.63
C ASP A 442 14.88 -11.70 8.18
N LYS A 443 15.52 -10.51 8.16
CA LYS A 443 14.86 -9.27 7.71
C LYS A 443 14.99 -9.10 6.20
N ILE A 444 13.90 -8.72 5.55
CA ILE A 444 13.85 -8.53 4.09
C ILE A 444 14.33 -7.13 3.70
N CYS A 445 15.35 -7.05 2.83
CA CYS A 445 15.91 -5.81 2.30
C CYS A 445 15.31 -5.41 0.97
N GLY A 446 14.84 -6.37 0.19
CA GLY A 446 14.20 -6.13 -1.10
C GLY A 446 13.73 -7.42 -1.72
N PHE A 447 12.78 -7.32 -2.65
CA PHE A 447 12.22 -8.48 -3.31
C PHE A 447 11.72 -8.17 -4.74
N LEU A 448 11.51 -9.24 -5.50
CA LEU A 448 10.90 -9.21 -6.83
C LEU A 448 9.91 -10.36 -6.97
N ARG A 449 8.79 -10.11 -7.67
CA ARG A 449 7.81 -11.12 -8.08
C ARG A 449 7.88 -11.31 -9.59
N LEU A 450 8.15 -12.53 -10.01
CA LEU A 450 8.21 -12.92 -11.41
C LEU A 450 7.13 -13.97 -11.70
N SER A 451 6.28 -13.70 -12.69
CA SER A 451 5.32 -14.65 -13.24
C SER A 451 5.89 -15.32 -14.48
N LEU A 452 5.80 -16.65 -14.52
CA LEU A 452 6.22 -17.51 -15.64
C LEU A 452 4.98 -18.25 -16.15
N PRO A 453 4.18 -17.67 -17.07
CA PRO A 453 2.94 -18.28 -17.55
C PRO A 453 3.21 -19.61 -18.28
N LYS A 454 2.25 -20.54 -18.23
CA LYS A 454 2.28 -21.76 -19.02
C LYS A 454 2.34 -21.42 -20.52
N LYS A 455 3.11 -22.20 -21.31
CA LYS A 455 3.35 -21.93 -22.73
C LYS A 455 2.06 -21.70 -23.53
N GLY A 456 1.03 -22.54 -23.36
CA GLY A 456 -0.25 -22.39 -24.05
C GLY A 456 -1.01 -21.12 -23.63
N ILE A 457 -0.99 -20.76 -22.36
CA ILE A 457 -1.62 -19.54 -21.82
C ILE A 457 -0.88 -18.30 -22.33
N SER A 458 0.45 -18.30 -22.26
CA SER A 458 1.27 -17.18 -22.71
C SER A 458 1.15 -16.92 -24.22
N LYS A 459 1.08 -17.97 -25.05
CA LYS A 459 0.88 -17.85 -26.49
C LYS A 459 -0.46 -17.22 -26.86
N ASN A 460 -1.51 -17.57 -26.11
CA ASN A 460 -2.90 -17.14 -26.35
C ASN A 460 -3.33 -15.98 -25.44
N HIS A 461 -2.39 -15.17 -24.93
CA HIS A 461 -2.70 -14.05 -24.07
C HIS A 461 -3.62 -13.05 -24.80
N PRO A 462 -4.69 -12.52 -24.13
CA PRO A 462 -5.63 -11.60 -24.77
C PRO A 462 -5.02 -10.25 -25.15
N LEU A 463 -3.91 -9.86 -24.52
CA LEU A 463 -3.15 -8.65 -24.82
C LEU A 463 -1.87 -9.03 -25.60
N GLU A 464 -1.73 -8.53 -26.83
CA GLU A 464 -0.64 -8.88 -27.74
C GLU A 464 0.75 -8.65 -27.13
N GLU A 465 0.93 -7.51 -26.47
CA GLU A 465 2.20 -7.14 -25.85
C GLU A 465 2.66 -8.09 -24.72
N LEU A 466 1.79 -8.95 -24.21
CA LEU A 466 2.13 -9.96 -23.20
C LEU A 466 2.26 -11.39 -23.75
N LYS A 467 2.01 -11.58 -25.06
CA LYS A 467 2.21 -12.89 -25.69
C LYS A 467 3.67 -13.35 -25.60
N ASN A 468 3.85 -14.60 -25.25
CA ASN A 468 5.16 -15.26 -25.12
C ASN A 468 6.14 -14.56 -24.16
N SER A 469 5.61 -13.84 -23.17
CA SER A 469 6.39 -13.08 -22.21
C SER A 469 6.28 -13.64 -20.79
N SER A 470 7.37 -13.63 -20.05
CA SER A 470 7.34 -13.61 -18.58
C SER A 470 7.05 -12.20 -18.07
N ILE A 471 6.59 -12.05 -16.82
CA ILE A 471 6.14 -10.75 -16.31
C ILE A 471 6.74 -10.47 -14.94
N ILE A 472 7.52 -9.39 -14.80
CA ILE A 472 7.87 -8.82 -13.51
C ILE A 472 6.66 -8.06 -12.99
N ARG A 473 6.11 -8.51 -11.85
CA ARG A 473 4.88 -7.98 -11.27
C ARG A 473 5.13 -6.97 -10.16
N GLU A 474 6.26 -7.05 -9.49
CA GLU A 474 6.67 -6.12 -8.44
C GLU A 474 8.19 -6.16 -8.27
N VAL A 475 8.80 -5.00 -8.04
CA VAL A 475 10.16 -4.84 -7.51
C VAL A 475 10.07 -3.85 -6.35
N HIS A 476 10.56 -4.25 -5.20
CA HIS A 476 10.56 -3.40 -4.01
C HIS A 476 11.89 -3.52 -3.26
N VAL A 477 12.47 -2.39 -2.87
CA VAL A 477 13.70 -2.35 -2.07
C VAL A 477 13.46 -1.47 -0.84
N TYR A 478 13.75 -2.01 0.33
CA TYR A 478 13.64 -1.33 1.62
C TYR A 478 15.01 -0.81 2.06
N GLY A 479 15.05 0.37 2.68
CA GLY A 479 16.23 0.92 3.33
C GLY A 479 17.39 1.29 2.39
N LYS A 480 18.51 1.66 2.99
CA LYS A 480 19.77 1.94 2.30
C LYS A 480 20.72 0.76 2.52
N VAL A 481 21.17 0.13 1.46
CA VAL A 481 22.25 -0.86 1.52
C VAL A 481 23.57 -0.14 1.26
N VAL A 482 24.48 -0.17 2.23
CA VAL A 482 25.80 0.47 2.14
C VAL A 482 26.78 -0.52 1.51
N GLY A 483 27.42 -0.14 0.39
CA GLY A 483 28.50 -0.90 -0.24
C GLY A 483 29.84 -0.70 0.48
N ILE A 484 30.78 -1.64 0.25
CA ILE A 484 32.13 -1.61 0.84
C ILE A 484 32.98 -0.45 0.25
N ASP A 485 32.71 0.01 -0.97
CA ASP A 485 33.46 1.08 -1.62
C ASP A 485 32.99 2.46 -1.20
N LYS A 486 33.88 3.17 -0.49
CA LYS A 486 33.65 4.52 0.05
C LYS A 486 33.57 5.64 -1.00
N ASP A 487 33.77 5.39 -2.28
CA ASP A 487 33.95 6.42 -3.31
C ASP A 487 32.78 6.66 -4.27
N SER A 488 31.61 6.06 -4.08
CA SER A 488 30.45 6.39 -4.89
C SER A 488 29.77 7.67 -4.39
N LYS A 489 29.77 8.69 -5.19
CA LYS A 489 29.02 9.93 -4.99
C LYS A 489 27.55 9.61 -4.64
N GLU A 490 27.24 9.85 -3.41
CA GLU A 490 25.97 10.09 -2.71
C GLU A 490 24.62 9.74 -3.35
N GLY A 491 23.92 8.86 -2.67
CA GLY A 491 22.44 8.85 -2.58
C GLY A 491 21.68 8.11 -3.67
N GLU A 492 22.02 8.22 -4.95
CA GLU A 492 21.27 7.61 -6.04
C GLU A 492 21.76 6.21 -6.43
N ALA A 493 23.05 5.93 -6.29
CA ALA A 493 23.67 4.67 -6.71
C ALA A 493 23.36 3.47 -5.79
N GLN A 494 23.17 3.70 -4.51
CA GLN A 494 22.99 2.63 -3.50
C GLN A 494 21.64 1.90 -3.59
N HIS A 495 20.56 2.63 -3.94
CA HIS A 495 19.25 2.00 -4.19
C HIS A 495 19.16 1.25 -5.54
N MET A 496 19.99 1.61 -6.52
CA MET A 496 19.96 0.97 -7.84
C MET A 496 20.62 -0.43 -7.84
N GLY A 497 21.48 -0.77 -6.88
CA GLY A 497 22.18 -2.05 -6.84
C GLY A 497 21.22 -3.24 -6.71
N LEU A 498 20.53 -3.39 -5.59
CA LEU A 498 19.66 -4.55 -5.32
C LEU A 498 18.50 -4.68 -6.32
N GLY A 499 17.85 -3.57 -6.66
CA GLY A 499 16.75 -3.59 -7.63
C GLY A 499 17.21 -4.03 -9.02
N LYS A 500 18.38 -3.55 -9.47
CA LYS A 500 18.99 -3.96 -10.74
C LYS A 500 19.37 -5.44 -10.72
N GLU A 501 19.97 -5.91 -9.64
CA GLU A 501 20.33 -7.33 -9.48
C GLU A 501 19.09 -8.25 -9.51
N LEU A 502 18.03 -7.89 -8.78
CA LEU A 502 16.77 -8.65 -8.79
C LEU A 502 16.17 -8.73 -10.19
N VAL A 503 16.17 -7.61 -10.96
CA VAL A 503 15.70 -7.58 -12.34
C VAL A 503 16.58 -8.48 -13.24
N SER A 504 17.90 -8.40 -13.12
CA SER A 504 18.83 -9.26 -13.88
C SER A 504 18.63 -10.75 -13.56
N LEU A 505 18.39 -11.11 -12.28
CA LEU A 505 18.04 -12.47 -11.88
C LEU A 505 16.74 -12.94 -12.54
N ALA A 506 15.72 -12.09 -12.56
CA ALA A 506 14.44 -12.39 -13.21
C ALA A 506 14.61 -12.60 -14.73
N GLU A 507 15.42 -11.78 -15.41
CA GLU A 507 15.78 -11.95 -16.82
C GLU A 507 16.46 -13.31 -17.07
N ASN A 508 17.45 -13.66 -16.26
CA ASN A 508 18.16 -14.94 -16.36
C ASN A 508 17.25 -16.15 -16.10
N ILE A 509 16.36 -16.08 -15.11
CA ILE A 509 15.38 -17.14 -14.83
C ILE A 509 14.44 -17.29 -16.01
N SER A 510 13.92 -16.19 -16.56
CA SER A 510 13.01 -16.19 -17.70
C SER A 510 13.67 -16.82 -18.94
N LYS A 511 14.91 -16.43 -19.25
CA LYS A 511 15.69 -17.00 -20.35
C LYS A 511 15.92 -18.49 -20.19
N LYS A 512 16.32 -18.95 -18.98
CA LYS A 512 16.49 -20.39 -18.67
C LYS A 512 15.18 -21.19 -18.80
N LYS A 513 14.02 -20.54 -18.62
CA LYS A 513 12.68 -21.15 -18.80
C LYS A 513 12.17 -21.06 -20.25
N GLY A 514 12.99 -20.55 -21.18
CA GLY A 514 12.72 -20.51 -22.62
C GLY A 514 11.89 -19.30 -23.09
N PHE A 515 11.73 -18.27 -22.25
CA PHE A 515 11.14 -17.00 -22.69
C PHE A 515 12.17 -16.19 -23.46
N LYS A 516 11.72 -15.53 -24.54
CA LYS A 516 12.54 -14.61 -25.34
C LYS A 516 12.22 -13.14 -25.05
N LYS A 517 11.19 -12.91 -24.24
CA LYS A 517 10.71 -11.58 -23.85
C LYS A 517 10.33 -11.59 -22.37
N ILE A 518 10.65 -10.51 -21.69
CA ILE A 518 10.20 -10.22 -20.32
C ILE A 518 9.51 -8.86 -20.30
N SER A 519 8.32 -8.82 -19.71
CA SER A 519 7.53 -7.60 -19.56
C SER A 519 7.49 -7.17 -18.09
N VAL A 520 7.17 -5.90 -17.85
CA VAL A 520 7.01 -5.33 -16.50
C VAL A 520 5.71 -4.55 -16.44
N ILE A 521 4.86 -4.84 -15.47
CA ILE A 521 3.71 -4.01 -15.12
C ILE A 521 4.19 -2.74 -14.38
N SER A 522 4.87 -1.85 -15.11
CA SER A 522 5.47 -0.65 -14.53
C SER A 522 4.41 0.36 -14.11
N ALA A 523 4.57 0.99 -12.94
CA ALA A 523 3.86 2.22 -12.64
C ALA A 523 4.42 3.36 -13.51
N ILE A 524 3.61 4.37 -13.76
CA ILE A 524 3.93 5.49 -14.65
C ILE A 524 5.27 6.15 -14.27
N GLY A 525 5.44 6.53 -13.02
CA GLY A 525 6.65 7.20 -12.52
C GLY A 525 7.87 6.30 -12.36
N THR A 526 7.76 4.99 -12.71
CA THR A 526 8.90 4.04 -12.69
C THR A 526 9.42 3.71 -14.09
N ARG A 527 8.78 4.17 -15.16
CA ARG A 527 9.16 3.86 -16.54
C ARG A 527 10.58 4.29 -16.87
N GLU A 528 11.02 5.46 -16.42
CA GLU A 528 12.40 5.95 -16.61
C GLU A 528 13.46 5.04 -15.94
N TYR A 529 13.13 4.42 -14.81
CA TYR A 529 13.99 3.43 -14.16
C TYR A 529 14.18 2.20 -15.07
N TYR A 530 13.10 1.66 -15.64
CA TYR A 530 13.19 0.50 -16.53
C TYR A 530 13.83 0.83 -17.86
N LYS A 531 13.66 2.04 -18.41
CA LYS A 531 14.41 2.51 -19.61
C LYS A 531 15.92 2.46 -19.38
N LYS A 532 16.42 2.88 -18.20
CA LYS A 532 17.83 2.79 -17.81
C LYS A 532 18.35 1.33 -17.74
N LEU A 533 17.46 0.34 -17.56
CA LEU A 533 17.78 -1.08 -17.56
C LEU A 533 17.63 -1.74 -18.95
N GLY A 534 17.37 -0.94 -20.00
CA GLY A 534 17.25 -1.41 -21.38
C GLY A 534 15.85 -1.88 -21.79
N TYR A 535 14.83 -1.61 -20.96
CA TYR A 535 13.43 -1.87 -21.31
C TYR A 535 12.88 -0.75 -22.21
N LYS A 536 12.02 -1.12 -23.12
CA LYS A 536 11.26 -0.21 -23.99
C LYS A 536 9.80 -0.19 -23.55
N ARG A 537 9.10 0.94 -23.76
CA ARG A 537 7.65 1.00 -23.62
C ARG A 537 7.02 0.36 -24.87
N ASP A 538 6.09 -0.56 -24.66
CA ASP A 538 5.08 -0.95 -25.64
C ASP A 538 3.87 -0.03 -25.47
N ASP A 539 2.64 -0.50 -25.49
CA ASP A 539 1.46 0.31 -25.17
C ASP A 539 1.33 0.51 -23.65
N LEU A 540 1.01 -0.56 -22.92
CA LEU A 540 0.68 -0.53 -21.49
C LEU A 540 1.81 -1.03 -20.57
N TYR A 541 2.73 -1.83 -21.11
CA TYR A 541 3.82 -2.46 -20.34
C TYR A 541 5.19 -1.98 -20.84
N MET A 542 6.19 -2.17 -19.98
CA MET A 542 7.58 -2.09 -20.41
C MET A 542 8.07 -3.49 -20.76
N PHE A 543 8.89 -3.66 -21.80
CA PHE A 543 9.41 -4.96 -22.20
C PHE A 543 10.88 -4.92 -22.61
N LYS A 544 11.51 -6.09 -22.59
CA LYS A 544 12.89 -6.32 -23.04
C LYS A 544 13.01 -7.71 -23.69
N GLY A 545 13.71 -7.81 -24.82
CA GLY A 545 14.18 -9.08 -25.37
C GLY A 545 15.30 -9.67 -24.50
N ILE A 546 15.29 -10.98 -24.25
CA ILE A 546 16.23 -11.66 -23.35
C ILE A 546 16.81 -12.94 -23.98
#